data_0d9aa4e76c48fb850b141ce1797662d1
#
_entry.id   0d9aa4e76c48fb850b141ce1797662d1
#
_cell.length_a   1.000
_cell.length_b   1.000
_cell.length_c   1.000
_cell.angle_alpha   90.00
_cell.angle_beta   90.00
_cell.angle_gamma   90.00
#
_symmetry.space_group_name_H-M   'P 1'
#
loop_
_entity.id
_entity.type
_entity.pdbx_description
1 polymer ?
#
loop_
_entity_poly.entity_id
_entity_poly.type
_entity_poly.pdbx_seq_one_letter_code
_entity_poly.pdbx_strand_id
1 'polypeptide(L)'
;MTLIILEGSDCCFKSTVAAKLSKELKYPIIKGSSFELATSGNEKLFEHFYKLADEDNVIIDRFVYSNLVYAKKFKDYSILTEHQLRFIEDKIKIKAKVVYLHADPSIIKERLSVRGDEYIKGKDIESILELYREVMSSAGLHTYSWDTGQWGSDEIVEDLVQLFE
;
A
#
# COMPACT_ATOMS: atom_id res chain seq x y z
N MET A 1 11.12 -7.35 -15.42
CA MET A 1 9.98 -7.84 -14.61
C MET A 1 9.97 -7.12 -13.28
N THR A 2 9.04 -6.19 -13.11
CA THR A 2 8.98 -5.35 -11.92
C THR A 2 7.54 -5.26 -11.41
N LEU A 3 7.37 -5.48 -10.12
CA LEU A 3 6.09 -5.33 -9.44
C LEU A 3 6.25 -4.23 -8.41
N ILE A 4 5.68 -3.06 -8.68
CA ILE A 4 5.76 -1.92 -7.77
C ILE A 4 4.52 -1.92 -6.90
N ILE A 5 4.72 -1.99 -5.59
CA ILE A 5 3.63 -2.05 -4.62
C ILE A 5 3.65 -0.76 -3.81
N LEU A 6 2.57 0.01 -3.87
CA LEU A 6 2.42 1.24 -3.10
C LEU A 6 1.54 0.98 -1.89
N GLU A 7 2.08 1.21 -0.71
CA GLU A 7 1.39 1.02 0.55
C GLU A 7 1.35 2.33 1.33
N GLY A 8 0.30 2.53 2.08
CA GLY A 8 0.12 3.71 2.91
C GLY A 8 -1.36 4.02 3.12
N SER A 9 -1.65 4.86 4.11
CA SER A 9 -3.00 5.30 4.44
C SER A 9 -3.51 6.30 3.40
N ASP A 10 -4.75 6.72 3.58
CA ASP A 10 -5.31 7.83 2.79
C ASP A 10 -4.51 9.12 3.02
N CYS A 11 -4.50 9.99 2.04
CA CYS A 11 -3.81 11.29 2.07
C CYS A 11 -2.28 11.21 2.24
N CYS A 12 -1.66 10.11 1.84
CA CYS A 12 -0.21 9.96 1.75
C CYS A 12 0.31 10.12 0.31
N PHE A 13 -0.44 10.78 -0.56
CA PHE A 13 -0.11 11.00 -1.97
C PHE A 13 0.01 9.72 -2.81
N LYS A 14 -0.47 8.60 -2.30
CA LYS A 14 -0.31 7.30 -2.95
C LYS A 14 -0.90 7.28 -4.37
N SER A 15 -2.13 7.77 -4.55
CA SER A 15 -2.77 7.83 -5.87
C SER A 15 -2.05 8.79 -6.82
N THR A 16 -1.56 9.91 -6.31
CA THR A 16 -0.81 10.90 -7.08
C THR A 16 0.54 10.32 -7.54
N VAL A 17 1.25 9.66 -6.64
CA VAL A 17 2.51 9.00 -6.95
C VAL A 17 2.27 7.88 -7.97
N ALA A 18 1.23 7.07 -7.77
CA ALA A 18 0.88 6.00 -8.71
C ALA A 18 0.62 6.54 -10.12
N ALA A 19 -0.17 7.60 -10.25
CA ALA A 19 -0.49 8.18 -11.55
C ALA A 19 0.74 8.73 -12.26
N LYS A 20 1.59 9.46 -11.54
CA LYS A 20 2.82 10.03 -12.10
C LYS A 20 3.82 8.94 -12.50
N LEU A 21 3.98 7.94 -11.64
CA LEU A 21 4.88 6.82 -11.89
C LEU A 21 4.42 5.98 -13.09
N SER A 22 3.11 5.76 -13.19
CA SER A 22 2.49 5.07 -14.33
C SER A 22 2.81 5.78 -15.64
N LYS A 23 2.73 7.09 -15.65
CA LYS A 23 3.03 7.92 -16.84
C LYS A 23 4.51 7.79 -17.24
N GLU A 24 5.41 7.83 -16.27
CA GLU A 24 6.85 7.76 -16.52
C GLU A 24 7.30 6.39 -16.97
N LEU A 25 6.83 5.34 -16.30
CA LEU A 25 7.26 3.96 -16.58
C LEU A 25 6.39 3.27 -17.62
N LYS A 26 5.23 3.82 -17.93
CA LYS A 26 4.22 3.21 -18.81
C LYS A 26 3.70 1.87 -18.26
N TYR A 27 3.60 1.78 -16.95
CA TYR A 27 3.05 0.61 -16.26
C TYR A 27 1.59 0.88 -15.89
N PRO A 28 0.68 -0.07 -16.09
CA PRO A 28 -0.70 0.08 -15.64
C PRO A 28 -0.80 0.07 -14.12
N ILE A 29 -1.84 0.70 -13.59
CA ILE A 29 -2.15 0.70 -12.16
C ILE A 29 -3.27 -0.30 -11.92
N ILE A 30 -3.06 -1.18 -10.95
CA ILE A 30 -4.06 -2.16 -10.50
C ILE A 30 -4.37 -1.87 -9.03
N LYS A 31 -5.65 -1.78 -8.71
CA LYS A 31 -6.07 -1.70 -7.30
C LYS A 31 -5.96 -3.09 -6.69
N GLY A 32 -5.13 -3.23 -5.68
CA GLY A 32 -4.84 -4.53 -5.07
C GLY A 32 -5.88 -4.99 -4.06
N SER A 33 -6.74 -4.10 -3.57
CA SER A 33 -7.77 -4.47 -2.60
C SER A 33 -9.04 -3.66 -2.77
N SER A 34 -10.15 -4.22 -2.30
CA SER A 34 -11.46 -3.58 -2.30
C SER A 34 -12.23 -4.04 -1.06
N PHE A 35 -13.30 -3.33 -0.71
CA PHE A 35 -14.17 -3.73 0.39
C PHE A 35 -14.80 -5.10 0.13
N GLU A 36 -15.26 -5.36 -1.08
CA GLU A 36 -15.85 -6.66 -1.45
C GLU A 36 -14.85 -7.80 -1.23
N LEU A 37 -13.62 -7.61 -1.66
CA LEU A 37 -12.57 -8.59 -1.47
C LEU A 37 -12.27 -8.79 0.02
N ALA A 38 -12.17 -7.69 0.76
CA ALA A 38 -11.84 -7.71 2.19
C ALA A 38 -12.88 -8.46 3.02
N THR A 39 -14.11 -8.60 2.53
CA THR A 39 -15.19 -9.31 3.24
C THR A 39 -15.55 -10.65 2.59
N SER A 40 -14.77 -11.13 1.64
CA SER A 40 -15.09 -12.34 0.86
C SER A 40 -14.60 -13.66 1.47
N GLY A 41 -13.84 -13.60 2.55
CA GLY A 41 -13.26 -14.77 3.20
C GLY A 41 -11.78 -14.97 2.85
N ASN A 42 -11.07 -15.69 3.72
CA ASN A 42 -9.63 -15.89 3.61
C ASN A 42 -9.21 -16.56 2.29
N GLU A 43 -9.93 -17.57 1.84
CA GLU A 43 -9.58 -18.30 0.62
C GLU A 43 -9.60 -17.41 -0.62
N LYS A 44 -10.69 -16.63 -0.81
CA LYS A 44 -10.83 -15.72 -1.93
C LYS A 44 -9.81 -14.59 -1.86
N LEU A 45 -9.55 -14.12 -0.66
CA LEU A 45 -8.54 -13.08 -0.41
C LEU A 45 -7.15 -13.57 -0.83
N PHE A 46 -6.76 -14.75 -0.38
CA PHE A 46 -5.46 -15.33 -0.72
C PHE A 46 -5.35 -15.60 -2.23
N GLU A 47 -6.39 -16.15 -2.84
CA GLU A 47 -6.42 -16.42 -4.28
C GLU A 47 -6.22 -15.14 -5.09
N HIS A 48 -6.86 -14.05 -4.68
CA HIS A 48 -6.73 -12.75 -5.35
C HIS A 48 -5.29 -12.24 -5.30
N PHE A 49 -4.67 -12.22 -4.12
CA PHE A 49 -3.28 -11.76 -3.98
C PHE A 49 -2.30 -12.69 -4.69
N TYR A 50 -2.58 -13.99 -4.68
CA TYR A 50 -1.76 -14.96 -5.40
C TYR A 50 -1.77 -14.70 -6.91
N LYS A 51 -2.92 -14.38 -7.47
CA LYS A 51 -3.06 -14.02 -8.89
C LYS A 51 -2.33 -12.71 -9.22
N LEU A 52 -2.47 -11.70 -8.37
CA LEU A 52 -1.76 -10.43 -8.55
C LEU A 52 -0.24 -10.60 -8.50
N ALA A 53 0.23 -11.57 -7.74
CA ALA A 53 1.66 -11.86 -7.63
C ALA A 53 2.27 -12.34 -8.95
N ASP A 54 1.46 -12.77 -9.91
CA ASP A 54 1.94 -13.18 -11.24
C ASP A 54 2.07 -12.01 -12.23
N GLU A 55 1.56 -10.83 -11.87
CA GLU A 55 1.65 -9.65 -12.74
C GLU A 55 3.08 -9.15 -12.84
N ASP A 56 3.41 -8.59 -14.00
CA ASP A 56 4.73 -8.00 -14.27
C ASP A 56 4.57 -6.59 -14.85
N ASN A 57 5.49 -5.72 -14.50
CA ASN A 57 5.53 -4.35 -15.00
C ASN A 57 4.20 -3.62 -14.74
N VAL A 58 3.75 -3.70 -13.49
CA VAL A 58 2.53 -3.05 -13.02
C VAL A 58 2.80 -2.32 -11.70
N ILE A 59 1.93 -1.36 -11.40
CA ILE A 59 1.89 -0.66 -10.12
C ILE A 59 0.64 -1.14 -9.40
N ILE A 60 0.82 -1.72 -8.22
CA ILE A 60 -0.31 -2.17 -7.40
C ILE A 60 -0.55 -1.13 -6.30
N ASP A 61 -1.75 -0.56 -6.31
CA ASP A 61 -2.19 0.39 -5.29
C ASP A 61 -2.83 -0.39 -4.14
N ARG A 62 -2.10 -0.53 -3.06
CA ARG A 62 -2.38 -1.35 -1.89
C ARG A 62 -2.34 -2.86 -2.19
N PHE A 63 -1.61 -3.57 -1.35
CA PHE A 63 -1.46 -5.01 -1.51
C PHE A 63 -1.63 -5.71 -0.15
N VAL A 64 -0.90 -6.78 0.10
CA VAL A 64 -1.07 -7.62 1.30
C VAL A 64 -0.90 -6.87 2.62
N TYR A 65 -0.02 -5.88 2.67
CA TYR A 65 0.24 -5.15 3.92
C TYR A 65 -0.95 -4.28 4.32
N SER A 66 -1.63 -3.65 3.36
CA SER A 66 -2.87 -2.93 3.65
C SER A 66 -3.96 -3.86 4.16
N ASN A 67 -4.04 -5.09 3.63
CA ASN A 67 -4.97 -6.09 4.15
C ASN A 67 -4.74 -6.33 5.64
N LEU A 68 -3.48 -6.53 6.05
CA LEU A 68 -3.15 -6.76 7.45
C LEU A 68 -3.55 -5.58 8.33
N VAL A 69 -3.32 -4.35 7.86
CA VAL A 69 -3.67 -3.14 8.61
C VAL A 69 -5.18 -3.04 8.82
N TYR A 70 -5.94 -3.09 7.74
CA TYR A 70 -7.38 -2.88 7.82
C TYR A 70 -8.11 -4.06 8.46
N ALA A 71 -7.62 -5.28 8.31
CA ALA A 71 -8.20 -6.44 8.97
C ALA A 71 -7.97 -6.42 10.48
N LYS A 72 -6.87 -5.83 10.94
CA LYS A 72 -6.64 -5.61 12.38
C LYS A 72 -7.52 -4.51 12.94
N LYS A 73 -7.87 -3.52 12.11
CA LYS A 73 -8.72 -2.39 12.53
C LYS A 73 -10.20 -2.74 12.51
N PHE A 74 -10.66 -3.47 11.49
CA PHE A 74 -12.08 -3.77 11.28
C PHE A 74 -12.35 -5.28 11.44
N LYS A 75 -13.27 -5.62 12.35
CA LYS A 75 -13.54 -7.01 12.74
C LYS A 75 -14.05 -7.92 11.64
N ASP A 76 -14.79 -7.36 10.68
CA ASP A 76 -15.44 -8.15 9.62
C ASP A 76 -14.53 -8.40 8.42
N TYR A 77 -13.31 -7.89 8.47
CA TYR A 77 -12.37 -8.05 7.36
C TYR A 77 -11.66 -9.39 7.46
N SER A 78 -11.59 -10.08 6.33
CA SER A 78 -10.76 -11.29 6.18
C SER A 78 -9.29 -10.90 6.22
N ILE A 79 -8.47 -11.77 6.81
CA ILE A 79 -7.04 -11.52 6.97
C ILE A 79 -6.24 -12.70 6.43
N LEU A 80 -5.12 -12.41 5.79
CA LEU A 80 -4.14 -13.44 5.41
C LEU A 80 -3.50 -14.02 6.66
N THR A 81 -3.27 -15.34 6.65
CA THR A 81 -2.48 -15.96 7.69
C THR A 81 -0.99 -15.62 7.51
N GLU A 82 -0.21 -15.78 8.57
CA GLU A 82 1.24 -15.58 8.50
C GLU A 82 1.87 -16.46 7.41
N HIS A 83 1.46 -17.70 7.31
CA HIS A 83 1.95 -18.63 6.30
C HIS A 83 1.63 -18.16 4.87
N GLN A 84 0.40 -17.71 4.64
CA GLN A 84 -0.03 -17.18 3.33
C GLN A 84 0.75 -15.93 2.96
N LEU A 85 0.96 -15.03 3.91
CA LEU A 85 1.73 -13.81 3.71
C LEU A 85 3.16 -14.14 3.27
N ARG A 86 3.84 -15.03 4.00
CA ARG A 86 5.22 -15.41 3.66
C ARG A 86 5.31 -16.12 2.32
N PHE A 87 4.29 -16.92 1.99
CA PHE A 87 4.21 -17.59 0.69
C PHE A 87 4.14 -16.58 -0.46
N ILE A 88 3.31 -15.54 -0.33
CA ILE A 88 3.20 -14.49 -1.35
C ILE A 88 4.50 -13.67 -1.42
N GLU A 89 5.08 -13.30 -0.29
CA GLU A 89 6.36 -12.57 -0.26
C GLU A 89 7.47 -13.36 -0.96
N ASP A 90 7.58 -14.64 -0.70
CA ASP A 90 8.57 -15.51 -1.36
C ASP A 90 8.37 -15.55 -2.87
N LYS A 91 7.13 -15.59 -3.31
CA LYS A 91 6.79 -15.63 -4.74
C LYS A 91 7.26 -14.37 -5.48
N ILE A 92 7.17 -13.21 -4.84
CA ILE A 92 7.43 -11.92 -5.50
C ILE A 92 8.77 -11.28 -5.14
N LYS A 93 9.53 -11.84 -4.21
CA LYS A 93 10.73 -11.19 -3.65
C LYS A 93 11.78 -10.76 -4.68
N ILE A 94 11.87 -11.43 -5.81
CA ILE A 94 12.86 -11.12 -6.84
C ILE A 94 12.47 -9.85 -7.61
N LYS A 95 11.18 -9.65 -7.84
CA LYS A 95 10.67 -8.57 -8.70
C LYS A 95 9.98 -7.43 -7.95
N ALA A 96 9.61 -7.63 -6.70
CA ALA A 96 8.81 -6.67 -5.94
C ALA A 96 9.64 -5.47 -5.47
N LYS A 97 9.06 -4.29 -5.63
CA LYS A 97 9.56 -3.03 -5.08
C LYS A 97 8.44 -2.46 -4.19
N VAL A 98 8.60 -2.62 -2.88
CA VAL A 98 7.59 -2.16 -1.92
C VAL A 98 7.91 -0.73 -1.52
N VAL A 99 6.95 0.17 -1.75
CA VAL A 99 7.08 1.59 -1.44
C VAL A 99 6.05 1.95 -0.38
N TYR A 100 6.53 2.40 0.77
CA TYR A 100 5.68 2.83 1.87
C TYR A 100 5.68 4.36 1.94
N LEU A 101 4.51 4.95 1.71
CA LEU A 101 4.30 6.40 1.79
C LEU A 101 3.58 6.70 3.10
N HIS A 102 4.16 7.59 3.90
CA HIS A 102 3.62 7.92 5.22
C HIS A 102 3.74 9.42 5.49
N ALA A 103 3.09 9.87 6.53
CA ALA A 103 3.19 11.25 7.02
C ALA A 103 2.77 11.28 8.48
N ASP A 104 3.11 12.37 9.16
CA ASP A 104 2.72 12.61 10.53
C ASP A 104 1.18 12.64 10.64
N PRO A 105 0.59 12.10 11.71
CA PRO A 105 -0.87 12.14 11.89
C PRO A 105 -1.48 13.53 11.75
N SER A 106 -0.81 14.58 12.24
CA SER A 106 -1.28 15.96 12.13
C SER A 106 -1.41 16.40 10.68
N ILE A 107 -0.47 16.00 9.83
CA ILE A 107 -0.47 16.32 8.39
C ILE A 107 -1.59 15.60 7.69
N ILE A 108 -1.79 14.31 7.99
CA ILE A 108 -2.87 13.51 7.40
C ILE A 108 -4.24 14.09 7.78
N LYS A 109 -4.43 14.47 9.05
CA LYS A 109 -5.68 15.08 9.53
C LYS A 109 -5.98 16.39 8.79
N GLU A 110 -4.96 17.22 8.59
CA GLU A 110 -5.09 18.48 7.84
C GLU A 110 -5.51 18.21 6.40
N ARG A 111 -4.87 17.27 5.72
CA ARG A 111 -5.20 16.89 4.34
C ARG A 111 -6.62 16.34 4.21
N LEU A 112 -7.05 15.50 5.16
CA LEU A 112 -8.41 14.96 5.19
C LEU A 112 -9.45 16.08 5.39
N SER A 113 -9.15 17.04 6.27
CA SER A 113 -10.02 18.19 6.50
C SER A 113 -10.23 19.01 5.23
N VAL A 114 -9.17 19.24 4.47
CA VAL A 114 -9.23 19.98 3.19
C VAL A 114 -10.04 19.22 2.15
N ARG A 115 -9.90 17.88 2.09
CA ARG A 115 -10.66 17.05 1.15
C ARG A 115 -12.14 16.90 1.54
N GLY A 116 -12.50 17.17 2.79
CA GLY A 116 -13.85 16.96 3.28
C GLY A 116 -14.20 15.50 3.51
N ASP A 117 -13.21 14.62 3.63
CA ASP A 117 -13.41 13.21 3.91
C ASP A 117 -13.73 13.00 5.40
N GLU A 118 -14.98 12.59 5.67
CA GLU A 118 -15.45 12.35 7.03
C GLU A 118 -15.42 10.87 7.43
N TYR A 119 -15.01 9.98 6.52
CA TYR A 119 -15.02 8.53 6.75
C TYR A 119 -14.10 8.09 7.88
N ILE A 120 -12.99 8.79 8.09
CA ILE A 120 -12.01 8.42 9.09
C ILE A 120 -11.94 9.52 10.14
N LYS A 121 -12.34 9.20 11.37
CA LYS A 121 -12.25 10.13 12.49
C LYS A 121 -10.78 10.25 12.93
N GLY A 122 -10.42 11.39 13.53
CA GLY A 122 -9.04 11.68 13.91
C GLY A 122 -8.36 10.60 14.74
N LYS A 123 -9.07 9.98 15.68
CA LYS A 123 -8.53 8.87 16.49
C LYS A 123 -8.29 7.60 15.68
N ASP A 124 -9.09 7.38 14.64
CA ASP A 124 -8.93 6.22 13.75
C ASP A 124 -7.71 6.39 12.85
N ILE A 125 -7.40 7.62 12.45
CA ILE A 125 -6.22 7.93 11.65
C ILE A 125 -4.95 7.54 12.42
N GLU A 126 -4.83 7.95 13.66
CA GLU A 126 -3.65 7.62 14.49
C GLU A 126 -3.49 6.11 14.63
N SER A 127 -4.59 5.40 14.88
CA SER A 127 -4.60 3.95 15.00
C SER A 127 -4.18 3.28 13.69
N ILE A 128 -4.69 3.72 12.55
CA ILE A 128 -4.34 3.16 11.24
C ILE A 128 -2.87 3.42 10.91
N LEU A 129 -2.37 4.62 11.16
CA LEU A 129 -0.96 4.95 10.91
C LEU A 129 -0.02 4.13 11.78
N GLU A 130 -0.38 3.88 13.04
CA GLU A 130 0.37 3.02 13.94
C GLU A 130 0.40 1.57 13.42
N LEU A 131 -0.76 1.06 12.97
CA LEU A 131 -0.84 -0.27 12.38
C LEU A 131 0.02 -0.40 11.12
N TYR A 132 0.02 0.62 10.25
CA TYR A 132 0.91 0.62 9.08
C TYR A 132 2.37 0.56 9.49
N ARG A 133 2.76 1.35 10.48
CA ARG A 133 4.15 1.34 10.97
C ARG A 133 4.56 -0.04 11.48
N GLU A 134 3.70 -0.68 12.27
CA GLU A 134 3.95 -2.02 12.79
C GLU A 134 4.04 -3.06 11.67
N VAL A 135 3.05 -3.06 10.77
CA VAL A 135 3.00 -4.03 9.67
C VAL A 135 4.19 -3.86 8.74
N MET A 136 4.49 -2.63 8.35
CA MET A 136 5.60 -2.38 7.42
C MET A 136 6.96 -2.70 8.03
N SER A 137 7.12 -2.53 9.35
CA SER A 137 8.36 -2.89 10.04
C SER A 137 8.59 -4.40 10.10
N SER A 138 7.52 -5.19 10.01
CA SER A 138 7.59 -6.66 10.00
C SER A 138 7.55 -7.26 8.60
N ALA A 139 7.49 -6.45 7.55
CA ALA A 139 7.45 -6.93 6.18
C ALA A 139 8.70 -7.76 5.87
N GLY A 140 8.50 -8.90 5.22
CA GLY A 140 9.60 -9.79 4.82
C GLY A 140 10.35 -9.33 3.56
N LEU A 141 9.88 -8.25 2.92
CA LEU A 141 10.50 -7.68 1.72
C LEU A 141 11.15 -6.35 2.08
N HIS A 142 12.19 -6.00 1.32
CA HIS A 142 12.80 -4.69 1.46
C HIS A 142 11.81 -3.60 1.11
N THR A 143 11.68 -2.59 1.96
CA THR A 143 10.71 -1.51 1.82
C THR A 143 11.43 -0.17 1.67
N TYR A 144 11.07 0.57 0.63
CA TYR A 144 11.49 1.95 0.42
C TYR A 144 10.45 2.87 1.05
N SER A 145 10.86 3.81 1.91
CA SER A 145 9.95 4.69 2.64
C SER A 145 10.19 6.16 2.33
N TRP A 146 9.11 6.91 2.18
CA TRP A 146 9.17 8.38 2.06
C TRP A 146 8.13 9.02 2.96
N ASP A 147 8.58 10.02 3.70
CA ASP A 147 7.70 10.89 4.48
C ASP A 147 7.15 11.98 3.55
N THR A 148 5.86 11.90 3.22
CA THR A 148 5.21 12.84 2.31
C THR A 148 4.95 14.21 2.93
N GLY A 149 5.25 14.38 4.21
CA GLY A 149 5.30 15.70 4.84
C GLY A 149 6.60 16.45 4.54
N GLN A 150 7.65 15.72 4.14
CA GLN A 150 8.97 16.28 3.81
C GLN A 150 9.26 16.26 2.31
N TRP A 151 8.73 15.28 1.59
CA TRP A 151 9.00 15.06 0.17
C TRP A 151 7.72 15.22 -0.64
N GLY A 152 7.78 16.03 -1.69
CA GLY A 152 6.66 16.16 -2.62
C GLY A 152 6.53 14.97 -3.54
N SER A 153 5.33 14.79 -4.12
CA SER A 153 5.07 13.66 -5.02
C SER A 153 5.99 13.62 -6.24
N ASP A 154 6.35 14.79 -6.80
CA ASP A 154 7.25 14.86 -7.95
C ASP A 154 8.67 14.37 -7.59
N GLU A 155 9.16 14.78 -6.43
CA GLU A 155 10.48 14.36 -5.94
C GLU A 155 10.52 12.87 -5.68
N ILE A 156 9.46 12.33 -5.07
CA ILE A 156 9.34 10.89 -4.79
C ILE A 156 9.35 10.10 -6.10
N VAL A 157 8.56 10.52 -7.08
CA VAL A 157 8.49 9.84 -8.37
C VAL A 157 9.83 9.88 -9.10
N GLU A 158 10.51 11.01 -9.07
CA GLU A 158 11.83 11.15 -9.68
C GLU A 158 12.84 10.16 -9.08
N ASP A 159 12.86 10.07 -7.75
CA ASP A 159 13.70 9.10 -7.04
C ASP A 159 13.34 7.65 -7.38
N LEU A 160 12.05 7.34 -7.42
CA LEU A 160 11.57 5.99 -7.74
C LEU A 160 11.94 5.59 -9.17
N VAL A 161 11.80 6.49 -10.12
CA VAL A 161 12.17 6.23 -11.52
C VAL A 161 13.66 5.89 -11.61
N GLN A 162 14.51 6.64 -10.93
CA GLN A 162 15.94 6.37 -10.89
C GLN A 162 16.27 5.01 -10.28
N LEU A 163 15.55 4.64 -9.21
CA LEU A 163 15.78 3.38 -8.51
C LEU A 163 15.32 2.15 -9.32
N PHE A 164 14.27 2.30 -10.12
CA PHE A 164 13.59 1.16 -10.74
C PHE A 164 13.80 1.05 -12.26
N GLU A 165 14.53 1.98 -12.83
CA GLU A 165 14.93 1.90 -14.26
C GLU A 165 16.08 0.93 -14.51
#